data_a045ee54cf787f18589a8f913d4d08a5
#
_entry.id   a045ee54cf787f18589a8f913d4d08a5
#
_cell.length_a   1.000
_cell.length_b   1.000
_cell.length_c   1.000
_cell.angle_alpha   90.00
_cell.angle_beta   90.00
_cell.angle_gamma   90.00
#
_symmetry.space_group_name_H-M   'P 1'
#
loop_
_entity.id
_entity.type
_entity.pdbx_description
1 polymer ?
#
loop_
_entity_poly.entity_id
_entity_poly.type
_entity_poly.pdbx_seq_one_letter_code
_entity_poly.pdbx_strand_id
1 'polypeptide(L)'
;MKKILIPTDFTLNSFQTIDYVLQLFKHEYCDFYFLNTYSYNANGLDAIAMLQADEDWFDRPRDYALKQLGKLVERYTLNCYDLNHHFFAVSECSGLLSSIQKNTKVLDIDLIILTSKNKNRLGAKTQAIVDKIRCCPVLIVPPHAASCNTVNITIASDFKQKVNTTQIDGFCNILEHTNLEITVLILAKQNTLSDSAANHLEAMLTYLKLKTNSTVALQYAHTSFSLKTYAKSHMDGIMCVVDKKPDILRKIGMFRSNVFSTLKQLHSNTVLTIHQ
;
A
#
# COMPACT_ATOMS: atom_id res chain seq x y z
N MET A 1 -15.83 0.46 11.66
CA MET A 1 -15.49 -0.13 10.35
C MET A 1 -14.18 0.47 9.90
N LYS A 2 -13.33 -0.31 9.25
CA LYS A 2 -12.03 0.14 8.74
C LYS A 2 -12.21 0.75 7.35
N LYS A 3 -11.58 1.88 7.11
CA LYS A 3 -11.74 2.66 5.87
C LYS A 3 -10.55 2.49 4.97
N ILE A 4 -10.76 1.94 3.79
CA ILE A 4 -9.71 1.55 2.85
C ILE A 4 -9.90 2.32 1.53
N LEU A 5 -8.88 3.09 1.13
CA LEU A 5 -8.89 3.85 -0.12
C LEU A 5 -8.18 3.07 -1.22
N ILE A 6 -8.86 2.85 -2.34
CA ILE A 6 -8.34 2.10 -3.49
C ILE A 6 -8.43 2.97 -4.75
N PRO A 7 -7.36 3.65 -5.14
CA PRO A 7 -7.31 4.31 -6.45
C PRO A 7 -7.43 3.29 -7.59
N THR A 8 -8.27 3.60 -8.57
CA THR A 8 -8.52 2.73 -9.72
C THR A 8 -8.43 3.51 -11.03
N ASP A 9 -7.85 2.88 -12.06
CA ASP A 9 -7.86 3.35 -13.45
C ASP A 9 -8.71 2.43 -14.37
N PHE A 10 -9.52 1.58 -13.76
CA PHE A 10 -10.40 0.60 -14.41
C PHE A 10 -9.67 -0.40 -15.31
N THR A 11 -8.36 -0.57 -15.13
CA THR A 11 -7.58 -1.59 -15.84
C THR A 11 -7.75 -2.96 -15.19
N LEU A 12 -7.40 -4.03 -15.94
CA LEU A 12 -7.40 -5.40 -15.40
C LEU A 12 -6.57 -5.52 -14.13
N ASN A 13 -5.40 -4.86 -14.06
CA ASN A 13 -4.56 -4.86 -12.87
C ASN A 13 -5.27 -4.23 -11.66
N SER A 14 -6.04 -3.15 -11.87
CA SER A 14 -6.84 -2.53 -10.80
C SER A 14 -7.92 -3.49 -10.29
N PHE A 15 -8.60 -4.21 -11.19
CA PHE A 15 -9.59 -5.22 -10.79
C PHE A 15 -8.94 -6.37 -10.00
N GLN A 16 -7.82 -6.91 -10.49
CA GLN A 16 -7.07 -7.94 -9.77
C GLN A 16 -6.61 -7.48 -8.38
N THR A 17 -6.20 -6.23 -8.25
CA THR A 17 -5.86 -5.64 -6.95
C THR A 17 -7.07 -5.61 -6.02
N ILE A 18 -8.23 -5.17 -6.52
CA ILE A 18 -9.47 -5.13 -5.72
C ILE A 18 -9.86 -6.55 -5.30
N ASP A 19 -9.87 -7.51 -6.23
CA ASP A 19 -10.21 -8.91 -5.92
C ASP A 19 -9.27 -9.51 -4.86
N TYR A 20 -7.96 -9.24 -4.96
CA TYR A 20 -6.98 -9.64 -3.94
C TYR A 20 -7.28 -9.01 -2.58
N VAL A 21 -7.57 -7.71 -2.55
CA VAL A 21 -7.84 -6.96 -1.32
C VAL A 21 -9.12 -7.44 -0.65
N LEU A 22 -10.18 -7.68 -1.39
CA LEU A 22 -11.43 -8.23 -0.84
C LEU A 22 -11.22 -9.62 -0.24
N GLN A 23 -10.39 -10.45 -0.88
CA GLN A 23 -10.02 -11.76 -0.33
C GLN A 23 -9.16 -11.64 0.92
N LEU A 24 -8.22 -10.67 0.97
CA LEU A 24 -7.36 -10.40 2.13
C LEU A 24 -8.18 -9.98 3.35
N PHE A 25 -9.19 -9.14 3.15
CA PHE A 25 -10.05 -8.58 4.22
C PHE A 25 -11.41 -9.29 4.35
N LYS A 26 -11.58 -10.49 3.79
CA LYS A 26 -12.88 -11.20 3.74
C LYS A 26 -13.55 -11.40 5.09
N HIS A 27 -12.79 -11.45 6.18
CA HIS A 27 -13.32 -11.65 7.54
C HIS A 27 -13.46 -10.33 8.33
N GLU A 28 -13.13 -9.20 7.71
CA GLU A 28 -13.06 -7.90 8.36
C GLU A 28 -14.25 -6.99 7.99
N TYR A 29 -14.60 -6.07 8.86
CA TYR A 29 -15.62 -5.05 8.61
C TYR A 29 -14.98 -3.82 7.96
N CYS A 30 -15.16 -3.67 6.63
CA CYS A 30 -14.47 -2.64 5.85
C CYS A 30 -15.40 -1.78 5.00
N ASP A 31 -15.11 -0.48 4.95
CA ASP A 31 -15.61 0.48 4.00
C ASP A 31 -14.55 0.70 2.89
N PHE A 32 -14.83 0.28 1.68
CA PHE A 32 -13.93 0.42 0.53
C PHE A 32 -14.31 1.64 -0.30
N TYR A 33 -13.39 2.59 -0.41
CA TYR A 33 -13.55 3.80 -1.21
C TYR A 33 -12.77 3.67 -2.52
N PHE A 34 -13.47 3.47 -3.64
CA PHE A 34 -12.87 3.43 -4.98
C PHE A 34 -12.67 4.85 -5.49
N LEU A 35 -11.41 5.28 -5.61
CA LEU A 35 -11.05 6.62 -6.07
C LEU A 35 -10.65 6.59 -7.55
N ASN A 36 -11.36 7.33 -8.38
CA ASN A 36 -10.91 7.65 -9.72
C ASN A 36 -10.62 9.15 -9.86
N THR A 37 -9.52 9.47 -10.53
CA THR A 37 -9.14 10.85 -10.80
C THR A 37 -9.08 11.10 -12.29
N TYR A 38 -9.67 12.22 -12.71
CA TYR A 38 -9.60 12.71 -14.09
C TYR A 38 -9.05 14.13 -14.12
N SER A 39 -8.56 14.55 -15.27
CA SER A 39 -8.04 15.90 -15.48
C SER A 39 -8.27 16.30 -16.95
N TYR A 40 -8.43 17.57 -17.16
CA TYR A 40 -8.44 18.13 -18.52
C TYR A 40 -7.00 18.40 -18.94
N ASN A 41 -6.68 18.02 -20.18
CA ASN A 41 -5.36 18.33 -20.74
C ASN A 41 -5.44 19.69 -21.43
N ALA A 42 -4.83 20.70 -20.83
CA ALA A 42 -4.82 22.07 -21.33
C ALA A 42 -3.60 22.39 -22.23
N ASN A 43 -2.98 21.37 -22.83
CA ASN A 43 -1.79 21.55 -23.67
C ASN A 43 -2.03 21.20 -25.14
N GLY A 44 -1.42 21.94 -26.04
CA GLY A 44 -1.42 21.65 -27.47
C GLY A 44 -2.82 21.72 -28.11
N LEU A 45 -3.13 20.74 -28.96
CA LEU A 45 -4.42 20.67 -29.67
C LEU A 45 -5.61 20.53 -28.71
N ASP A 46 -5.43 19.87 -27.55
CA ASP A 46 -6.47 19.73 -26.54
C ASP A 46 -6.88 21.09 -25.95
N ALA A 47 -5.93 22.04 -25.83
CA ALA A 47 -6.21 23.40 -25.37
C ALA A 47 -7.10 24.17 -26.37
N ILE A 48 -6.87 23.99 -27.66
CA ILE A 48 -7.71 24.60 -28.72
C ILE A 48 -9.10 23.99 -28.70
N ALA A 49 -9.21 22.67 -28.61
CA ALA A 49 -10.47 21.98 -28.48
C ALA A 49 -11.26 22.43 -27.24
N MET A 50 -10.55 22.66 -26.12
CA MET A 50 -11.11 23.15 -24.87
C MET A 50 -11.71 24.58 -25.00
N LEU A 51 -11.06 25.47 -25.78
CA LEU A 51 -11.56 26.81 -26.02
C LEU A 51 -12.82 26.84 -26.92
N GLN A 52 -13.04 25.82 -27.71
CA GLN A 52 -14.17 25.67 -28.63
C GLN A 52 -15.24 24.67 -28.11
N ALA A 53 -15.00 24.13 -26.91
CA ALA A 53 -15.81 23.07 -26.36
C ALA A 53 -17.14 23.61 -25.80
N ASP A 54 -18.19 22.83 -26.00
CA ASP A 54 -19.48 22.98 -25.33
C ASP A 54 -19.43 22.44 -23.88
N GLU A 55 -20.50 22.63 -23.12
CA GLU A 55 -20.62 22.12 -21.74
C GLU A 55 -20.48 20.59 -21.69
N ASP A 56 -21.04 19.87 -22.68
CA ASP A 56 -20.95 18.41 -22.77
C ASP A 56 -19.50 17.91 -22.82
N TRP A 57 -18.61 18.67 -23.48
CA TRP A 57 -17.19 18.30 -23.54
C TRP A 57 -16.53 18.28 -22.14
N PHE A 58 -16.89 19.25 -21.29
CA PHE A 58 -16.35 19.33 -19.92
C PHE A 58 -16.95 18.26 -19.01
N ASP A 59 -18.19 17.83 -19.26
CA ASP A 59 -18.85 16.82 -18.44
C ASP A 59 -18.41 15.38 -18.79
N ARG A 60 -18.02 15.11 -20.03
CA ARG A 60 -17.62 13.76 -20.51
C ARG A 60 -16.65 13.00 -19.62
N PRO A 61 -15.50 13.58 -19.18
CA PRO A 61 -14.56 12.85 -18.31
C PRO A 61 -15.14 12.53 -16.96
N ARG A 62 -15.93 13.43 -16.39
CA ARG A 62 -16.64 13.24 -15.12
C ARG A 62 -17.68 12.13 -15.24
N ASP A 63 -18.53 12.21 -16.24
CA ASP A 63 -19.61 11.25 -16.45
C ASP A 63 -19.08 9.86 -16.77
N TYR A 64 -18.01 9.79 -17.57
CA TYR A 64 -17.29 8.53 -17.77
C TYR A 64 -16.78 7.95 -16.45
N ALA A 65 -16.09 8.75 -15.61
CA ALA A 65 -15.57 8.33 -14.33
C ALA A 65 -16.68 7.84 -13.39
N LEU A 66 -17.76 8.61 -13.26
CA LEU A 66 -18.93 8.25 -12.44
C LEU A 66 -19.61 6.98 -12.93
N LYS A 67 -19.80 6.83 -14.25
CA LYS A 67 -20.39 5.62 -14.85
C LYS A 67 -19.54 4.38 -14.57
N GLN A 68 -18.21 4.47 -14.70
CA GLN A 68 -17.31 3.33 -14.42
C GLN A 68 -17.26 3.00 -12.93
N LEU A 69 -17.20 4.01 -12.06
CA LEU A 69 -17.26 3.83 -10.61
C LEU A 69 -18.60 3.21 -10.18
N GLY A 70 -19.72 3.66 -10.75
CA GLY A 70 -21.04 3.07 -10.49
C GLY A 70 -21.08 1.58 -10.81
N LYS A 71 -20.61 1.19 -12.02
CA LYS A 71 -20.48 -0.22 -12.40
C LYS A 71 -19.57 -1.03 -11.47
N LEU A 72 -18.48 -0.39 -10.98
CA LEU A 72 -17.54 -1.02 -10.06
C LEU A 72 -18.22 -1.31 -8.72
N VAL A 73 -18.86 -0.31 -8.13
CA VAL A 73 -19.63 -0.44 -6.87
C VAL A 73 -20.72 -1.49 -7.01
N GLU A 74 -21.55 -1.39 -8.08
CA GLU A 74 -22.59 -2.38 -8.36
C GLU A 74 -22.04 -3.81 -8.43
N ARG A 75 -20.97 -4.02 -9.22
CA ARG A 75 -20.31 -5.32 -9.36
C ARG A 75 -19.92 -5.92 -8.02
N TYR A 76 -19.26 -5.15 -7.16
CA TYR A 76 -18.77 -5.68 -5.90
C TYR A 76 -19.86 -5.77 -4.83
N THR A 77 -20.87 -4.89 -4.85
CA THR A 77 -22.04 -5.01 -3.96
C THR A 77 -22.86 -6.27 -4.29
N LEU A 78 -23.06 -6.58 -5.57
CA LEU A 78 -23.84 -7.76 -5.98
C LEU A 78 -23.08 -9.08 -5.81
N ASN A 79 -21.76 -9.06 -5.93
CA ASN A 79 -20.92 -10.26 -5.84
C ASN A 79 -20.36 -10.52 -4.43
N CYS A 80 -20.45 -9.54 -3.53
CA CYS A 80 -20.00 -9.68 -2.16
C CYS A 80 -21.16 -10.18 -1.31
N TYR A 81 -21.17 -11.47 -1.00
CA TYR A 81 -22.18 -12.08 -0.11
C TYR A 81 -21.94 -11.74 1.37
N ASP A 82 -20.79 -11.16 1.69
CA ASP A 82 -20.45 -10.76 3.05
C ASP A 82 -21.06 -9.39 3.37
N LEU A 83 -21.96 -9.37 4.37
CA LEU A 83 -22.58 -8.14 4.89
C LEU A 83 -21.58 -7.17 5.57
N ASN A 84 -20.31 -7.54 5.57
CA ASN A 84 -19.25 -6.84 6.30
C ASN A 84 -18.52 -5.80 5.45
N HIS A 85 -18.80 -5.73 4.14
CA HIS A 85 -18.13 -4.83 3.21
C HIS A 85 -19.10 -3.81 2.62
N HIS A 86 -18.75 -2.53 2.69
CA HIS A 86 -19.46 -1.47 1.98
C HIS A 86 -18.55 -0.85 0.92
N PHE A 87 -19.14 -0.44 -0.20
CA PHE A 87 -18.41 0.09 -1.34
C PHE A 87 -18.88 1.48 -1.68
N PHE A 88 -17.95 2.41 -1.80
CA PHE A 88 -18.19 3.83 -2.06
C PHE A 88 -17.40 4.30 -3.28
N ALA A 89 -17.98 5.20 -4.05
CA ALA A 89 -17.37 5.83 -5.22
C ALA A 89 -16.89 7.23 -4.88
N VAL A 90 -15.63 7.54 -5.21
CA VAL A 90 -15.03 8.88 -5.09
C VAL A 90 -14.46 9.28 -6.45
N SER A 91 -14.98 10.37 -7.03
CA SER A 91 -14.52 10.92 -8.30
C SER A 91 -13.97 12.33 -8.08
N GLU A 92 -12.73 12.59 -8.53
CA GLU A 92 -12.04 13.86 -8.30
C GLU A 92 -11.42 14.40 -9.59
N CYS A 93 -11.73 15.67 -9.91
CA CYS A 93 -11.05 16.40 -10.98
C CYS A 93 -9.73 16.98 -10.47
N SER A 94 -8.74 16.12 -10.22
CA SER A 94 -7.42 16.57 -9.74
C SER A 94 -6.34 15.50 -9.95
N GLY A 95 -5.08 15.84 -9.61
CA GLY A 95 -4.00 14.86 -9.67
C GLY A 95 -4.15 13.78 -8.59
N LEU A 96 -3.77 12.55 -8.91
CA LEU A 96 -3.92 11.37 -8.03
C LEU A 96 -3.36 11.59 -6.61
N LEU A 97 -2.16 12.17 -6.50
CA LEU A 97 -1.53 12.40 -5.19
C LEU A 97 -2.33 13.40 -4.33
N SER A 98 -2.77 14.52 -4.91
CA SER A 98 -3.57 15.53 -4.21
C SER A 98 -4.94 14.98 -3.81
N SER A 99 -5.58 14.18 -4.67
CA SER A 99 -6.83 13.49 -4.35
C SER A 99 -6.68 12.51 -3.19
N ILE A 100 -5.62 11.69 -3.19
CA ILE A 100 -5.33 10.78 -2.08
C ILE A 100 -5.12 11.57 -0.79
N GLN A 101 -4.28 12.65 -0.81
CA GLN A 101 -4.02 13.47 0.38
C GLN A 101 -5.29 14.10 0.95
N LYS A 102 -6.17 14.60 0.08
CA LYS A 102 -7.47 15.18 0.47
C LYS A 102 -8.37 14.12 1.10
N ASN A 103 -8.61 13.02 0.37
CA ASN A 103 -9.56 12.00 0.80
C ASN A 103 -9.07 11.21 2.03
N THR A 104 -7.76 11.01 2.19
CA THR A 104 -7.21 10.38 3.40
C THR A 104 -7.55 11.18 4.65
N LYS A 105 -7.56 12.51 4.58
CA LYS A 105 -7.92 13.37 5.71
C LYS A 105 -9.43 13.51 5.89
N VAL A 106 -10.17 13.70 4.79
CA VAL A 106 -11.62 13.97 4.84
C VAL A 106 -12.39 12.73 5.28
N LEU A 107 -11.98 11.56 4.80
CA LEU A 107 -12.63 10.28 5.11
C LEU A 107 -12.01 9.57 6.31
N ASP A 108 -10.88 10.05 6.83
CA ASP A 108 -10.13 9.39 7.91
C ASP A 108 -9.75 7.95 7.52
N ILE A 109 -8.96 7.82 6.45
CA ILE A 109 -8.58 6.54 5.83
C ILE A 109 -7.53 5.82 6.68
N ASP A 110 -7.79 4.56 7.01
CA ASP A 110 -6.89 3.69 7.78
C ASP A 110 -5.79 3.06 6.92
N LEU A 111 -6.07 2.78 5.62
CA LEU A 111 -5.15 2.10 4.72
C LEU A 111 -5.35 2.55 3.28
N ILE A 112 -4.26 2.75 2.55
CA ILE A 112 -4.28 3.03 1.11
C ILE A 112 -3.76 1.80 0.36
N ILE A 113 -4.49 1.38 -0.67
CA ILE A 113 -4.09 0.29 -1.55
C ILE A 113 -3.63 0.86 -2.88
N LEU A 114 -2.45 0.49 -3.35
CA LEU A 114 -1.93 0.90 -4.65
C LEU A 114 -1.69 -0.31 -5.55
N THR A 115 -2.16 -0.22 -6.79
CA THR A 115 -1.86 -1.22 -7.82
C THR A 115 -0.46 -0.98 -8.39
N SER A 116 0.41 -1.99 -8.38
CA SER A 116 1.66 -1.94 -9.13
C SER A 116 1.42 -2.28 -10.60
N LYS A 117 1.81 -1.39 -11.50
CA LYS A 117 1.58 -1.59 -12.96
C LYS A 117 2.63 -2.50 -13.61
N ASN A 118 3.76 -2.73 -12.98
CA ASN A 118 4.90 -3.38 -13.62
C ASN A 118 5.57 -4.36 -12.66
N LYS A 119 5.80 -5.59 -13.13
CA LYS A 119 6.51 -6.63 -12.34
C LYS A 119 7.97 -6.28 -12.03
N ASN A 120 8.55 -5.29 -12.71
CA ASN A 120 9.99 -5.00 -12.63
C ASN A 120 10.32 -3.59 -12.11
N ARG A 121 9.34 -2.70 -11.90
CA ARG A 121 9.61 -1.32 -11.51
C ARG A 121 8.42 -0.67 -10.80
N LEU A 122 8.68 -0.06 -9.66
CA LEU A 122 7.73 0.82 -9.01
C LEU A 122 7.50 2.08 -9.87
N GLY A 123 6.25 2.38 -10.18
CA GLY A 123 5.90 3.56 -10.97
C GLY A 123 6.21 4.88 -10.23
N ALA A 124 6.54 5.94 -10.97
CA ALA A 124 6.85 7.24 -10.38
C ALA A 124 5.70 7.81 -9.52
N LYS A 125 4.44 7.56 -9.92
CA LYS A 125 3.26 7.98 -9.15
C LYS A 125 3.17 7.23 -7.82
N THR A 126 3.35 5.91 -7.81
CA THR A 126 3.36 5.08 -6.59
C THR A 126 4.48 5.54 -5.65
N GLN A 127 5.66 5.81 -6.21
CA GLN A 127 6.80 6.33 -5.46
C GLN A 127 6.46 7.66 -4.78
N ALA A 128 5.89 8.62 -5.52
CA ALA A 128 5.51 9.92 -4.98
C ALA A 128 4.45 9.82 -3.88
N ILE A 129 3.52 8.86 -3.99
CA ILE A 129 2.50 8.61 -2.97
C ILE A 129 3.16 8.09 -1.69
N VAL A 130 3.99 7.04 -1.78
CA VAL A 130 4.70 6.47 -0.64
C VAL A 130 5.58 7.51 0.07
N ASP A 131 6.24 8.40 -0.67
CA ASP A 131 7.09 9.45 -0.07
C ASP A 131 6.28 10.52 0.68
N LYS A 132 5.11 10.88 0.18
CA LYS A 132 4.35 12.04 0.65
C LYS A 132 3.18 11.71 1.57
N ILE A 133 2.64 10.50 1.49
CA ILE A 133 1.57 10.03 2.38
C ILE A 133 2.21 9.30 3.55
N ARG A 134 2.11 9.88 4.73
CA ARG A 134 2.73 9.34 5.95
C ARG A 134 1.75 9.18 7.13
N CYS A 135 0.50 9.54 6.92
CA CYS A 135 -0.53 9.49 7.97
C CYS A 135 -1.10 8.08 8.20
N CYS A 136 -1.06 7.21 7.20
CA CYS A 136 -1.50 5.83 7.29
C CYS A 136 -0.56 4.91 6.47
N PRO A 137 -0.59 3.59 6.71
CA PRO A 137 0.16 2.63 5.91
C PRO A 137 -0.33 2.59 4.46
N VAL A 138 0.58 2.19 3.55
CA VAL A 138 0.28 2.02 2.13
C VAL A 138 0.63 0.59 1.72
N LEU A 139 -0.36 -0.14 1.21
CA LEU A 139 -0.20 -1.49 0.67
C LEU A 139 -0.08 -1.42 -0.86
N ILE A 140 1.04 -1.91 -1.39
CA ILE A 140 1.30 -1.99 -2.83
C ILE A 140 1.09 -3.43 -3.28
N VAL A 141 0.14 -3.64 -4.17
CA VAL A 141 -0.24 -4.98 -4.65
C VAL A 141 0.31 -5.17 -6.07
N PRO A 142 1.14 -6.20 -6.30
CA PRO A 142 1.64 -6.52 -7.64
C PRO A 142 0.56 -7.21 -8.48
N PRO A 143 0.70 -7.21 -9.83
CA PRO A 143 -0.14 -8.03 -10.69
C PRO A 143 -0.06 -9.51 -10.29
N HIS A 144 -1.20 -10.20 -10.24
CA HIS A 144 -1.32 -11.61 -9.87
C HIS A 144 -0.82 -11.94 -8.45
N ALA A 145 -1.03 -11.02 -7.48
CA ALA A 145 -0.79 -11.34 -6.08
C ALA A 145 -1.62 -12.55 -5.67
N ALA A 146 -0.98 -13.50 -4.99
CA ALA A 146 -1.67 -14.66 -4.43
C ALA A 146 -2.23 -14.29 -3.05
N SER A 147 -3.43 -14.76 -2.75
CA SER A 147 -4.03 -14.67 -1.41
C SER A 147 -4.03 -16.03 -0.73
N CYS A 148 -3.69 -16.05 0.55
CA CYS A 148 -3.72 -17.24 1.38
C CYS A 148 -4.72 -17.09 2.52
N ASN A 149 -5.17 -18.21 3.11
CA ASN A 149 -6.06 -18.19 4.26
C ASN A 149 -5.38 -17.66 5.53
N THR A 150 -4.08 -17.89 5.66
CA THR A 150 -3.23 -17.31 6.71
C THR A 150 -2.38 -16.21 6.09
N VAL A 151 -2.40 -15.03 6.68
CA VAL A 151 -1.64 -13.88 6.19
C VAL A 151 -0.27 -13.85 6.86
N ASN A 152 0.77 -14.11 6.06
CA ASN A 152 2.16 -14.04 6.50
C ASN A 152 2.68 -12.62 6.33
N ILE A 153 3.08 -11.96 7.43
CA ILE A 153 3.67 -10.61 7.41
C ILE A 153 5.14 -10.72 7.75
N THR A 154 6.01 -10.31 6.83
CA THR A 154 7.45 -10.23 7.08
C THR A 154 7.88 -8.79 7.32
N ILE A 155 8.30 -8.46 8.53
CA ILE A 155 8.79 -7.13 8.88
C ILE A 155 10.30 -7.07 8.59
N ALA A 156 10.68 -6.34 7.55
CA ALA A 156 12.07 -6.21 7.12
C ALA A 156 12.68 -4.88 7.62
N SER A 157 13.72 -4.96 8.45
CA SER A 157 14.42 -3.80 9.03
C SER A 157 15.90 -4.09 9.32
N ASP A 158 16.73 -3.02 9.30
CA ASP A 158 18.12 -3.07 9.77
C ASP A 158 18.24 -2.80 11.29
N PHE A 159 17.16 -2.45 11.95
CA PHE A 159 17.05 -2.10 13.38
C PHE A 159 18.04 -1.04 13.90
N LYS A 160 18.68 -0.27 13.00
CA LYS A 160 19.56 0.84 13.41
C LYS A 160 18.80 1.94 14.16
N GLN A 161 17.51 2.02 14.00
CA GLN A 161 16.60 2.91 14.72
C GLN A 161 15.44 2.08 15.29
N LYS A 162 14.85 2.56 16.38
CA LYS A 162 13.65 1.96 16.95
C LYS A 162 12.52 2.05 15.92
N VAL A 163 11.84 0.94 15.65
CA VAL A 163 10.67 0.92 14.74
C VAL A 163 9.46 1.48 15.49
N ASN A 164 8.77 2.44 14.88
CA ASN A 164 7.49 2.91 15.40
C ASN A 164 6.40 1.88 15.07
N THR A 165 5.78 1.30 16.09
CA THR A 165 4.78 0.25 15.95
C THR A 165 3.38 0.76 15.63
N THR A 166 3.11 2.06 15.72
CA THR A 166 1.76 2.64 15.57
C THR A 166 1.07 2.23 14.25
N GLN A 167 1.80 2.28 13.13
CA GLN A 167 1.23 1.87 11.84
C GLN A 167 1.19 0.35 11.66
N ILE A 168 2.05 -0.40 12.35
CA ILE A 168 1.95 -1.87 12.44
C ILE A 168 0.70 -2.23 13.20
N ASP A 169 0.46 -1.59 14.35
CA ASP A 169 -0.77 -1.76 15.12
C ASP A 169 -2.01 -1.43 14.28
N GLY A 170 -1.99 -0.30 13.58
CA GLY A 170 -3.06 0.11 12.69
C GLY A 170 -3.38 -0.97 11.66
N PHE A 171 -2.35 -1.50 10.98
CA PHE A 171 -2.53 -2.55 9.99
C PHE A 171 -2.99 -3.88 10.60
N CYS A 172 -2.38 -4.32 11.69
CA CYS A 172 -2.80 -5.54 12.40
C CYS A 172 -4.25 -5.42 12.93
N ASN A 173 -4.65 -4.25 13.40
CA ASN A 173 -6.03 -4.00 13.85
C ASN A 173 -7.04 -4.01 12.69
N ILE A 174 -6.61 -3.74 11.43
CA ILE A 174 -7.48 -3.93 10.26
C ILE A 174 -7.71 -5.43 10.03
N LEU A 175 -6.73 -6.28 10.30
CA LEU A 175 -6.78 -7.74 10.15
C LEU A 175 -7.09 -8.45 11.48
N GLU A 176 -8.03 -7.92 12.27
CA GLU A 176 -8.33 -8.39 13.63
C GLU A 176 -8.90 -9.83 13.66
N HIS A 177 -9.67 -10.19 12.64
CA HIS A 177 -10.35 -11.50 12.53
C HIS A 177 -9.60 -12.45 11.59
N THR A 178 -8.42 -12.06 11.12
CA THR A 178 -7.60 -12.83 10.18
C THR A 178 -6.44 -13.50 10.91
N ASN A 179 -6.15 -14.76 10.58
CA ASN A 179 -4.99 -15.45 11.14
C ASN A 179 -3.70 -14.84 10.60
N LEU A 180 -2.90 -14.24 11.49
CA LEU A 180 -1.63 -13.60 11.16
C LEU A 180 -0.45 -14.44 11.65
N GLU A 181 0.54 -14.64 10.77
CA GLU A 181 1.87 -15.13 11.12
C GLU A 181 2.88 -14.02 10.88
N ILE A 182 3.76 -13.75 11.85
CA ILE A 182 4.74 -12.66 11.73
C ILE A 182 6.15 -13.22 11.74
N THR A 183 6.92 -12.83 10.72
CA THR A 183 8.36 -13.06 10.62
C THR A 183 9.11 -11.74 10.69
N VAL A 184 10.19 -11.69 11.44
CA VAL A 184 11.12 -10.56 11.45
C VAL A 184 12.34 -10.91 10.60
N LEU A 185 12.52 -10.14 9.50
CA LEU A 185 13.66 -10.27 8.60
C LEU A 185 14.70 -9.19 8.90
N ILE A 186 15.82 -9.59 9.44
CA ILE A 186 16.91 -8.70 9.84
C ILE A 186 17.81 -8.44 8.63
N LEU A 187 17.89 -7.17 8.19
CA LEU A 187 18.69 -6.74 7.05
C LEU A 187 20.16 -6.51 7.44
N ALA A 188 20.78 -7.49 8.10
CA ALA A 188 22.17 -7.50 8.53
C ALA A 188 22.73 -8.91 8.56
N LYS A 189 24.05 -9.06 8.70
CA LYS A 189 24.68 -10.36 8.99
C LYS A 189 24.32 -10.79 10.41
N GLN A 190 24.10 -12.08 10.60
CA GLN A 190 24.04 -12.68 11.92
C GLN A 190 25.35 -12.36 12.67
N ASN A 191 25.25 -11.97 13.92
CA ASN A 191 26.37 -11.57 14.79
C ASN A 191 27.09 -10.25 14.44
N THR A 192 26.53 -9.39 13.58
CA THR A 192 27.10 -8.05 13.28
C THR A 192 26.18 -6.90 13.72
N LEU A 193 25.15 -7.19 14.49
CA LEU A 193 24.29 -6.14 15.04
C LEU A 193 25.05 -5.35 16.10
N SER A 194 24.95 -4.02 16.06
CA SER A 194 25.41 -3.18 17.18
C SER A 194 24.50 -3.40 18.40
N ASP A 195 24.99 -3.10 19.59
CA ASP A 195 24.21 -3.21 20.83
C ASP A 195 22.88 -2.43 20.74
N SER A 196 22.92 -1.23 20.16
CA SER A 196 21.72 -0.43 19.93
C SER A 196 20.72 -1.14 19.00
N ALA A 197 21.19 -1.76 17.91
CA ALA A 197 20.31 -2.49 17.00
C ALA A 197 19.75 -3.77 17.63
N ALA A 198 20.54 -4.46 18.45
CA ALA A 198 20.09 -5.62 19.21
C ALA A 198 18.98 -5.24 20.20
N ASN A 199 19.14 -4.14 20.94
CA ASN A 199 18.11 -3.63 21.86
C ASN A 199 16.81 -3.23 21.14
N HIS A 200 16.91 -2.60 19.95
CA HIS A 200 15.73 -2.26 19.15
C HIS A 200 15.01 -3.51 18.61
N LEU A 201 15.77 -4.52 18.21
CA LEU A 201 15.23 -5.82 17.80
C LEU A 201 14.51 -6.52 18.95
N GLU A 202 15.12 -6.58 20.12
CA GLU A 202 14.54 -7.21 21.32
C GLU A 202 13.23 -6.52 21.74
N ALA A 203 13.22 -5.18 21.73
CA ALA A 203 12.00 -4.40 21.98
C ALA A 203 10.90 -4.73 20.98
N MET A 204 11.24 -4.89 19.69
CA MET A 204 10.28 -5.27 18.64
C MET A 204 9.75 -6.69 18.85
N LEU A 205 10.63 -7.64 19.17
CA LEU A 205 10.23 -9.04 19.44
C LEU A 205 9.30 -9.16 20.66
N THR A 206 9.62 -8.43 21.72
CA THR A 206 8.78 -8.38 22.94
C THR A 206 7.40 -7.82 22.59
N TYR A 207 7.35 -6.72 21.84
CA TYR A 207 6.09 -6.13 21.37
C TYR A 207 5.28 -7.13 20.53
N LEU A 208 5.88 -7.77 19.53
CA LEU A 208 5.19 -8.71 18.65
C LEU A 208 4.66 -9.94 19.39
N LYS A 209 5.44 -10.49 20.32
CA LYS A 209 4.99 -11.62 21.18
C LYS A 209 3.75 -11.27 22.00
N LEU A 210 3.70 -10.05 22.54
CA LEU A 210 2.53 -9.58 23.28
C LEU A 210 1.31 -9.37 22.39
N LYS A 211 1.51 -8.98 21.13
CA LYS A 211 0.44 -8.64 20.20
C LYS A 211 -0.20 -9.87 19.53
N THR A 212 0.59 -10.88 19.18
CA THR A 212 0.13 -11.99 18.33
C THR A 212 -0.13 -13.30 19.07
N ASN A 213 0.26 -13.40 20.34
CA ASN A 213 0.23 -14.66 21.11
C ASN A 213 0.89 -15.86 20.38
N SER A 214 1.67 -15.60 19.34
CA SER A 214 2.32 -16.61 18.51
C SER A 214 3.84 -16.48 18.51
N THR A 215 4.53 -17.53 18.10
CA THR A 215 5.99 -17.51 17.95
C THR A 215 6.37 -16.64 16.75
N VAL A 216 7.21 -15.63 17.00
CA VAL A 216 7.76 -14.78 15.94
C VAL A 216 9.01 -15.44 15.38
N ALA A 217 8.99 -15.78 14.08
CA ALA A 217 10.15 -16.33 13.40
C ALA A 217 11.20 -15.25 13.12
N LEU A 218 12.48 -15.60 13.24
CA LEU A 218 13.62 -14.72 12.94
C LEU A 218 14.40 -15.24 11.73
N GLN A 219 14.67 -14.34 10.77
CA GLN A 219 15.49 -14.64 9.60
C GLN A 219 16.45 -13.48 9.29
N TYR A 220 17.51 -13.76 8.51
CA TYR A 220 18.56 -12.80 8.18
C TYR A 220 18.75 -12.68 6.65
N ALA A 221 18.82 -11.45 6.15
CA ALA A 221 19.11 -11.15 4.76
C ALA A 221 20.09 -9.97 4.67
N HIS A 222 21.39 -10.25 4.58
CA HIS A 222 22.45 -9.22 4.64
C HIS A 222 22.85 -8.65 3.27
N THR A 223 22.41 -9.26 2.17
CA THR A 223 22.67 -8.78 0.81
C THR A 223 21.38 -8.56 0.04
N SER A 224 21.47 -7.75 -1.02
CA SER A 224 20.37 -7.59 -1.97
C SER A 224 19.96 -8.92 -2.62
N PHE A 225 20.91 -9.83 -2.83
CA PHE A 225 20.65 -11.15 -3.36
C PHE A 225 19.85 -12.01 -2.37
N SER A 226 20.26 -12.07 -1.10
CA SER A 226 19.56 -12.85 -0.07
C SER A 226 18.13 -12.30 0.18
N LEU A 227 17.95 -10.97 0.18
CA LEU A 227 16.62 -10.36 0.26
C LEU A 227 15.74 -10.74 -0.94
N LYS A 228 16.30 -10.69 -2.15
CA LYS A 228 15.57 -11.07 -3.37
C LYS A 228 15.21 -12.56 -3.40
N THR A 229 16.10 -13.42 -2.90
CA THR A 229 15.84 -14.86 -2.80
C THR A 229 14.74 -15.13 -1.78
N TYR A 230 14.82 -14.49 -0.59
CA TYR A 230 13.78 -14.55 0.42
C TYR A 230 12.41 -14.10 -0.12
N ALA A 231 12.36 -12.94 -0.76
CA ALA A 231 11.15 -12.38 -1.33
C ALA A 231 10.50 -13.32 -2.37
N LYS A 232 11.31 -13.97 -3.20
CA LYS A 232 10.83 -14.94 -4.20
C LYS A 232 10.23 -16.20 -3.58
N SER A 233 10.74 -16.67 -2.45
CA SER A 233 10.21 -17.85 -1.76
C SER A 233 8.99 -17.54 -0.88
N HIS A 234 8.64 -16.24 -0.68
CA HIS A 234 7.52 -15.78 0.15
C HIS A 234 6.62 -14.81 -0.65
N MET A 235 6.25 -15.18 -1.87
CA MET A 235 5.44 -14.32 -2.75
C MET A 235 3.97 -14.23 -2.34
N ASP A 236 3.51 -15.14 -1.53
CA ASP A 236 2.16 -15.24 -0.96
C ASP A 236 1.96 -14.40 0.30
N GLY A 237 3.08 -13.89 0.87
CA GLY A 237 3.07 -13.05 2.07
C GLY A 237 3.15 -11.55 1.77
N ILE A 238 2.98 -10.76 2.83
CA ILE A 238 3.11 -9.31 2.83
C ILE A 238 4.48 -8.92 3.38
N MET A 239 5.30 -8.26 2.57
CA MET A 239 6.58 -7.71 2.99
C MET A 239 6.39 -6.32 3.59
N CYS A 240 6.50 -6.18 4.90
CA CYS A 240 6.41 -4.90 5.59
C CYS A 240 7.77 -4.19 5.61
N VAL A 241 7.85 -3.01 5.01
CA VAL A 241 9.06 -2.19 4.89
C VAL A 241 8.89 -0.88 5.66
N VAL A 242 9.85 -0.59 6.54
CA VAL A 242 9.83 0.60 7.39
C VAL A 242 10.48 1.78 6.67
N ASP A 243 9.70 2.82 6.37
CA ASP A 243 10.22 4.08 5.79
C ASP A 243 10.58 5.08 6.88
N LYS A 244 11.87 5.42 6.96
CA LYS A 244 12.40 6.38 7.93
C LYS A 244 12.01 7.81 7.56
N LYS A 245 11.90 8.70 8.56
CA LYS A 245 11.70 10.13 8.31
C LYS A 245 12.76 10.66 7.32
N PRO A 246 12.36 11.47 6.34
CA PRO A 246 13.30 12.02 5.39
C PRO A 246 14.23 13.03 6.09
N ASP A 247 15.53 12.81 5.98
CA ASP A 247 16.55 13.80 6.32
C ASP A 247 16.43 15.06 5.46
N ILE A 248 17.05 16.17 5.87
CA ILE A 248 17.03 17.44 5.15
C ILE A 248 17.46 17.25 3.68
N LEU A 249 18.51 16.46 3.43
CA LEU A 249 19.03 16.17 2.09
C LEU A 249 18.03 15.37 1.23
N ARG A 250 17.24 14.50 1.86
CA ARG A 250 16.16 13.78 1.20
C ARG A 250 14.96 14.68 0.90
N LYS A 251 14.65 15.64 1.78
CA LYS A 251 13.60 16.65 1.54
C LYS A 251 13.92 17.55 0.33
N ILE A 252 15.21 17.84 0.08
CA ILE A 252 15.69 18.62 -1.05
C ILE A 252 15.82 17.75 -2.33
N GLY A 253 15.52 16.44 -2.26
CA GLY A 253 15.57 15.55 -3.42
C GLY A 253 16.96 15.05 -3.79
N MET A 254 18.01 15.32 -2.99
CA MET A 254 19.38 14.89 -3.27
C MET A 254 19.63 13.40 -3.04
N PHE A 255 18.88 12.77 -2.13
CA PHE A 255 18.96 11.32 -1.86
C PHE A 255 17.59 10.67 -1.89
N ARG A 256 17.55 9.43 -2.44
CA ARG A 256 16.33 8.61 -2.43
C ARG A 256 16.23 7.81 -1.13
N SER A 257 15.01 7.49 -0.73
CA SER A 257 14.76 6.59 0.39
C SER A 257 15.40 5.20 0.18
N ASN A 258 16.01 4.64 1.23
CA ASN A 258 16.45 3.24 1.22
C ASN A 258 15.28 2.26 0.99
N VAL A 259 14.06 2.67 1.36
CA VAL A 259 12.82 1.94 1.05
C VAL A 259 12.68 1.69 -0.45
N PHE A 260 13.00 2.68 -1.31
CA PHE A 260 12.91 2.48 -2.77
C PHE A 260 13.91 1.47 -3.31
N SER A 261 15.10 1.37 -2.73
CA SER A 261 16.06 0.33 -3.11
C SER A 261 15.54 -1.05 -2.72
N THR A 262 14.92 -1.16 -1.54
CA THR A 262 14.27 -2.37 -1.05
C THR A 262 13.04 -2.72 -1.87
N LEU A 263 12.14 -1.75 -2.11
CA LEU A 263 10.94 -1.95 -2.94
C LEU A 263 11.24 -2.41 -4.36
N LYS A 264 12.37 -1.97 -4.95
CA LYS A 264 12.81 -2.47 -6.26
C LYS A 264 13.15 -3.95 -6.27
N GLN A 265 13.50 -4.54 -5.12
CA GLN A 265 13.80 -5.96 -4.99
C GLN A 265 12.54 -6.78 -4.67
N LEU A 266 11.51 -6.13 -4.12
CA LEU A 266 10.24 -6.72 -3.69
C LEU A 266 9.11 -6.52 -4.70
N HIS A 267 9.40 -6.15 -5.94
CA HIS A 267 8.39 -5.78 -6.95
C HIS A 267 7.37 -6.88 -7.29
N SER A 268 7.65 -8.13 -6.95
CA SER A 268 6.75 -9.28 -7.16
C SER A 268 5.95 -9.65 -5.92
N ASN A 269 6.19 -8.99 -4.79
CA ASN A 269 5.51 -9.23 -3.53
C ASN A 269 4.48 -8.15 -3.25
N THR A 270 3.47 -8.48 -2.48
CA THR A 270 2.65 -7.47 -1.82
C THR A 270 3.49 -6.77 -0.75
N VAL A 271 3.57 -5.45 -0.80
CA VAL A 271 4.44 -4.68 0.09
C VAL A 271 3.64 -3.67 0.89
N LEU A 272 3.69 -3.81 2.20
CA LEU A 272 3.20 -2.81 3.14
C LEU A 272 4.32 -1.82 3.46
N THR A 273 4.11 -0.55 3.19
CA THR A 273 5.02 0.51 3.65
C THR A 273 4.45 1.19 4.88
N ILE A 274 5.23 1.22 5.94
CA ILE A 274 4.93 1.93 7.18
C ILE A 274 5.93 3.07 7.38
N HIS A 275 5.50 4.14 8.03
CA HIS A 275 6.30 5.36 8.17
C HIS A 275 6.69 5.59 9.62
N GLN A 276 7.93 6.09 9.81
CA GLN A 276 8.47 6.54 11.11
C GLN A 276 8.36 8.03 11.28
#